data_6d093cf5209104ecbd91dd5ff1942155
#
_entry.id   6d093cf5209104ecbd91dd5ff1942155
#
_cell.length_a   1.000
_cell.length_b   1.000
_cell.length_c   1.000
_cell.angle_alpha   90.00
_cell.angle_beta   90.00
_cell.angle_gamma   90.00
#
_symmetry.space_group_name_H-M   'P 1'
#
loop_
_entity.id
_entity.type
_entity.pdbx_description
1 polymer ?
#
loop_
_entity_poly.entity_id
_entity_poly.type
_entity_poly.pdbx_seq_one_letter_code
_entity_poly.pdbx_strand_id
1 'polypeptide(L)'
;MGYPRLGGEGGKGGDVWVVAHKKMTLKQLKDKYPQKRFVAGGGANSRVSALKGSKGKDCEIPAPVGISITDENGKIIGELNKEEDRILVAEGGLGGKLLTNFLPLKGQKRVIHLDLKLIADVGLVGFPNAGKSSLLSQVSHAKPMIADYAFTTLKPELGKIIYNDFKQISVADLPGLIEGAYMNKGMGHKFLKHIERTRQLLFVVDISGFQLSSRTQYRAAFETIILLTKELELYKEELHTKPALLAVNKMDLPNAQDKFHELMNQLQNPKDFLHLFEKNMIPEKIVEFQHIIPISALTGEGIEELKDCIRASLDEQANQENDAYHKKQLLDLRISNTISYSRLPSEHTVASSEMI
;
A
#
# COMPACT_ATOMS: atom_id res chain seq x y z
N MET A 1 64.04 -16.17 19.69
CA MET A 1 63.52 -14.93 19.07
C MET A 1 62.24 -15.27 18.33
N GLY A 2 61.08 -14.84 18.82
CA GLY A 2 59.82 -15.05 18.12
C GLY A 2 59.73 -14.08 16.95
N TYR A 3 59.55 -14.60 15.71
CA TYR A 3 59.26 -13.79 14.53
C TYR A 3 57.99 -12.97 14.80
N PRO A 4 57.96 -11.68 14.44
CA PRO A 4 56.73 -10.88 14.54
C PRO A 4 55.66 -11.59 13.71
N ARG A 5 54.55 -11.96 14.36
CA ARG A 5 53.39 -12.55 13.68
C ARG A 5 52.79 -11.46 12.83
N LEU A 6 52.84 -11.60 11.50
CA LEU A 6 52.10 -10.76 10.59
C LEU A 6 50.61 -10.91 10.93
N GLY A 7 49.97 -9.80 11.23
CA GLY A 7 48.50 -9.80 11.46
C GLY A 7 47.79 -10.23 10.21
N GLY A 8 46.80 -11.10 10.34
CA GLY A 8 45.96 -11.51 9.20
C GLY A 8 44.91 -10.45 8.86
N GLU A 9 44.29 -10.58 7.69
CA GLU A 9 43.19 -9.70 7.25
C GLU A 9 41.92 -9.97 8.07
N GLY A 10 41.23 -8.92 8.50
CA GLY A 10 39.90 -9.01 9.08
C GLY A 10 38.86 -9.39 8.00
N GLY A 11 37.79 -10.07 8.42
CA GLY A 11 36.66 -10.38 7.54
C GLY A 11 35.82 -9.12 7.20
N LYS A 12 35.26 -9.07 6.00
CA LYS A 12 34.26 -8.05 5.61
C LYS A 12 33.02 -8.21 6.49
N GLY A 13 32.35 -7.13 6.90
CA GLY A 13 31.03 -7.15 7.50
C GLY A 13 30.00 -7.75 6.54
N GLY A 14 28.88 -8.23 7.07
CA GLY A 14 27.74 -8.68 6.29
C GLY A 14 27.07 -7.53 5.54
N ASP A 15 26.42 -7.85 4.45
CA ASP A 15 25.67 -6.92 3.63
C ASP A 15 24.19 -6.95 4.03
N VAL A 16 23.43 -5.87 3.74
CA VAL A 16 21.98 -5.82 3.98
C VAL A 16 21.25 -5.90 2.65
N TRP A 17 20.36 -6.86 2.55
CA TRP A 17 19.58 -7.15 1.35
C TRP A 17 18.09 -6.98 1.63
N VAL A 18 17.34 -6.47 0.66
CA VAL A 18 15.87 -6.58 0.65
C VAL A 18 15.51 -7.73 -0.28
N VAL A 19 14.69 -8.67 0.21
CA VAL A 19 14.34 -9.91 -0.50
C VAL A 19 12.84 -10.03 -0.64
N ALA A 20 12.37 -10.34 -1.84
CA ALA A 20 10.95 -10.46 -2.15
C ALA A 20 10.36 -11.79 -1.68
N HIS A 21 9.23 -11.72 -0.97
CA HIS A 21 8.46 -12.88 -0.53
C HIS A 21 6.97 -12.71 -0.85
N LYS A 22 6.37 -13.65 -1.59
CA LYS A 22 4.94 -13.60 -1.98
C LYS A 22 3.96 -13.54 -0.81
N LYS A 23 4.31 -14.16 0.32
CA LYS A 23 3.44 -14.26 1.50
C LYS A 23 3.62 -13.10 2.48
N MET A 24 4.59 -12.22 2.26
CA MET A 24 4.89 -11.09 3.14
C MET A 24 4.02 -9.89 2.75
N THR A 25 3.56 -9.14 3.76
CA THR A 25 2.92 -7.83 3.59
C THR A 25 3.74 -6.75 4.29
N LEU A 26 3.57 -5.48 3.89
CA LEU A 26 4.25 -4.37 4.57
C LEU A 26 3.82 -4.24 6.04
N LYS A 27 2.55 -4.57 6.35
CA LYS A 27 2.05 -4.59 7.73
C LYS A 27 2.79 -5.62 8.56
N GLN A 28 2.87 -6.87 8.08
CA GLN A 28 3.61 -7.93 8.76
C GLN A 28 5.09 -7.58 8.96
N LEU A 29 5.71 -6.89 7.98
CA LEU A 29 7.08 -6.39 8.12
C LEU A 29 7.16 -5.36 9.25
N LYS A 30 6.24 -4.39 9.28
CA LYS A 30 6.16 -3.36 10.32
C LYS A 30 5.95 -3.97 11.72
N ASP A 31 5.02 -4.92 11.83
CA ASP A 31 4.66 -5.57 13.11
C ASP A 31 5.82 -6.43 13.63
N LYS A 32 6.49 -7.15 12.73
CA LYS A 32 7.63 -8.00 13.07
C LYS A 32 8.89 -7.20 13.46
N TYR A 33 9.06 -6.02 12.86
CA TYR A 33 10.23 -5.15 13.09
C TYR A 33 9.81 -3.72 13.48
N PRO A 34 9.26 -3.51 14.67
CA PRO A 34 8.71 -2.22 15.09
C PRO A 34 9.78 -1.13 15.15
N GLN A 35 11.02 -1.47 15.46
CA GLN A 35 12.14 -0.52 15.48
C GLN A 35 12.62 -0.10 14.09
N LYS A 36 12.19 -0.80 13.04
CA LYS A 36 12.59 -0.52 11.63
C LYS A 36 14.10 -0.42 11.42
N ARG A 37 14.89 -1.15 12.24
CA ARG A 37 16.34 -1.15 12.20
C ARG A 37 16.85 -2.55 11.86
N PHE A 38 17.67 -2.62 10.82
CA PHE A 38 18.28 -3.86 10.35
C PHE A 38 19.79 -3.71 10.37
N VAL A 39 20.48 -4.70 10.92
CA VAL A 39 21.93 -4.67 11.09
C VAL A 39 22.48 -6.02 10.69
N ALA A 40 23.43 -6.02 9.76
CA ALA A 40 24.19 -7.22 9.39
C ALA A 40 25.28 -7.52 10.39
N GLY A 41 25.76 -8.76 10.39
CA GLY A 41 26.79 -9.22 11.30
C GLY A 41 28.15 -8.57 11.01
N GLY A 42 28.95 -8.33 12.05
CA GLY A 42 30.34 -7.91 11.90
C GLY A 42 31.21 -9.04 11.33
N GLY A 43 32.25 -8.70 10.58
CA GLY A 43 33.28 -9.65 10.15
C GLY A 43 34.12 -10.13 11.34
N ALA A 44 34.59 -11.35 11.27
CA ALA A 44 35.44 -11.93 12.31
C ALA A 44 36.91 -11.49 12.17
N ASN A 45 37.61 -11.50 13.28
CA ASN A 45 39.06 -11.29 13.26
C ASN A 45 39.76 -12.53 12.67
N SER A 46 40.94 -12.30 12.08
CA SER A 46 41.83 -13.40 11.71
C SER A 46 42.30 -14.18 12.94
N ARG A 47 42.62 -15.45 12.74
CA ARG A 47 43.14 -16.35 13.79
C ARG A 47 44.48 -16.94 13.30
N VAL A 48 45.22 -17.51 14.22
CA VAL A 48 46.50 -18.20 13.90
C VAL A 48 46.29 -19.33 12.88
N SER A 49 45.12 -19.98 12.96
CA SER A 49 44.73 -21.06 12.03
C SER A 49 44.10 -20.57 10.73
N ALA A 50 43.71 -19.29 10.66
CA ALA A 50 43.02 -18.69 9.51
C ALA A 50 43.46 -17.22 9.37
N LEU A 51 44.39 -16.96 8.46
CA LEU A 51 44.97 -15.63 8.22
C LEU A 51 43.93 -14.61 7.69
N LYS A 52 42.77 -15.06 7.25
CA LYS A 52 41.65 -14.23 6.84
C LYS A 52 40.45 -14.48 7.73
N GLY A 53 39.90 -13.44 8.33
CA GLY A 53 38.66 -13.51 9.09
C GLY A 53 37.46 -13.84 8.20
N SER A 54 36.47 -14.57 8.73
CA SER A 54 35.24 -14.89 7.99
C SER A 54 34.37 -13.64 7.79
N LYS A 55 33.64 -13.59 6.67
CA LYS A 55 32.62 -12.57 6.41
C LYS A 55 31.52 -12.62 7.50
N GLY A 56 31.02 -11.47 7.91
CA GLY A 56 29.86 -11.36 8.78
C GLY A 56 28.59 -11.89 8.09
N LYS A 57 27.61 -12.30 8.90
CA LYS A 57 26.33 -12.79 8.38
C LYS A 57 25.57 -11.66 7.72
N ASP A 58 25.07 -11.87 6.51
CA ASP A 58 24.21 -10.93 5.81
C ASP A 58 22.85 -10.80 6.54
N CYS A 59 22.22 -9.64 6.44
CA CYS A 59 20.91 -9.38 6.96
C CYS A 59 19.92 -9.29 5.80
N GLU A 60 18.84 -10.07 5.85
CA GLU A 60 17.79 -10.03 4.85
C GLU A 60 16.54 -9.36 5.42
N ILE A 61 16.01 -8.38 4.69
CA ILE A 61 14.77 -7.68 4.98
C ILE A 61 13.70 -8.29 4.08
N PRO A 62 12.75 -9.08 4.63
CA PRO A 62 11.70 -9.67 3.82
C PRO A 62 10.69 -8.60 3.40
N ALA A 63 10.44 -8.44 2.13
CA ALA A 63 9.50 -7.46 1.58
C ALA A 63 8.49 -8.13 0.64
N PRO A 64 7.28 -7.58 0.45
CA PRO A 64 6.34 -8.12 -0.53
C PRO A 64 6.83 -7.92 -1.96
N VAL A 65 6.36 -8.77 -2.87
CA VAL A 65 6.58 -8.62 -4.32
C VAL A 65 5.88 -7.37 -4.84
N GLY A 66 6.46 -6.68 -5.81
CA GLY A 66 5.93 -5.43 -6.37
C GLY A 66 6.21 -4.21 -5.49
N ILE A 67 7.40 -4.16 -4.93
CA ILE A 67 7.94 -3.03 -4.15
C ILE A 67 8.99 -2.30 -4.98
N SER A 68 8.98 -0.97 -4.90
CA SER A 68 10.11 -0.11 -5.24
C SER A 68 10.84 0.30 -3.97
N ILE A 69 12.16 0.32 -4.03
CA ILE A 69 13.05 0.71 -2.93
C ILE A 69 13.66 2.04 -3.31
N THR A 70 13.46 3.06 -2.46
CA THR A 70 14.01 4.41 -2.68
C THR A 70 14.92 4.80 -1.53
N ASP A 71 15.85 5.71 -1.78
CA ASP A 71 16.69 6.35 -0.75
C ASP A 71 15.97 7.53 -0.08
N GLU A 72 16.62 8.20 0.84
CA GLU A 72 16.11 9.39 1.56
C GLU A 72 15.71 10.53 0.60
N ASN A 73 16.31 10.60 -0.58
CA ASN A 73 16.09 11.63 -1.59
C ASN A 73 15.01 11.23 -2.61
N GLY A 74 14.36 10.08 -2.44
CA GLY A 74 13.37 9.56 -3.39
C GLY A 74 13.97 8.91 -4.64
N LYS A 75 15.31 8.73 -4.72
CA LYS A 75 15.95 8.03 -5.83
C LYS A 75 15.72 6.52 -5.73
N ILE A 76 15.25 5.92 -6.81
CA ILE A 76 15.03 4.47 -6.88
C ILE A 76 16.38 3.73 -6.82
N ILE A 77 16.55 2.87 -5.83
CA ILE A 77 17.68 1.95 -5.69
C ILE A 77 17.42 0.69 -6.52
N GLY A 78 16.17 0.21 -6.52
CA GLY A 78 15.78 -0.96 -7.29
C GLY A 78 14.33 -1.37 -7.04
N GLU A 79 13.90 -2.44 -7.71
CA GLU A 79 12.53 -2.94 -7.67
C GLU A 79 12.51 -4.46 -7.49
N LEU A 80 11.57 -4.92 -6.68
CA LEU A 80 11.32 -6.34 -6.42
C LEU A 80 10.04 -6.76 -7.14
N ASN A 81 10.13 -7.34 -8.32
CA ASN A 81 8.98 -7.68 -9.15
C ASN A 81 8.60 -9.17 -9.08
N LYS A 82 9.56 -10.03 -8.76
CA LYS A 82 9.38 -11.50 -8.69
C LYS A 82 9.74 -12.02 -7.31
N GLU A 83 9.28 -13.21 -6.99
CA GLU A 83 9.71 -13.91 -5.78
C GLU A 83 11.20 -14.19 -5.81
N GLU A 84 11.85 -14.05 -4.66
CA GLU A 84 13.29 -14.20 -4.48
C GLU A 84 14.16 -13.10 -5.13
N ASP A 85 13.56 -12.11 -5.80
CA ASP A 85 14.31 -10.92 -6.20
C ASP A 85 14.98 -10.32 -4.97
N ARG A 86 16.25 -9.93 -5.12
CA ARG A 86 17.04 -9.36 -4.02
C ARG A 86 17.82 -8.15 -4.46
N ILE A 87 17.80 -7.12 -3.63
CA ILE A 87 18.49 -5.86 -3.88
C ILE A 87 19.40 -5.54 -2.70
N LEU A 88 20.66 -5.26 -3.02
CA LEU A 88 21.64 -4.79 -2.05
C LEU A 88 21.33 -3.33 -1.67
N VAL A 89 21.05 -3.08 -0.40
CA VAL A 89 20.72 -1.73 0.09
C VAL A 89 21.83 -1.11 0.93
N ALA A 90 22.65 -1.91 1.59
CA ALA A 90 23.83 -1.42 2.30
C ALA A 90 24.94 -2.46 2.31
N GLU A 91 26.16 -2.03 2.03
CA GLU A 91 27.33 -2.88 2.02
C GLU A 91 28.00 -2.90 3.41
N GLY A 92 28.49 -4.08 3.78
CA GLY A 92 29.33 -4.27 4.95
C GLY A 92 30.69 -3.60 4.79
N GLY A 93 31.23 -3.12 5.89
CA GLY A 93 32.56 -2.50 5.92
C GLY A 93 33.66 -3.52 5.63
N LEU A 94 34.70 -3.09 4.97
CA LEU A 94 35.89 -3.91 4.73
C LEU A 94 36.61 -4.20 6.04
N GLY A 95 37.08 -5.43 6.22
CA GLY A 95 37.95 -5.81 7.32
C GLY A 95 39.29 -5.09 7.26
N GLY A 96 39.95 -4.98 8.39
CA GLY A 96 41.27 -4.34 8.47
C GLY A 96 42.30 -5.10 7.66
N LYS A 97 43.08 -4.38 6.88
CA LYS A 97 44.19 -4.86 6.03
C LYS A 97 45.44 -4.06 6.34
N LEU A 98 46.58 -4.56 5.85
CA LEU A 98 47.87 -3.87 6.01
C LEU A 98 47.80 -2.40 5.55
N LEU A 99 47.15 -2.15 4.39
CA LEU A 99 46.99 -0.79 3.84
C LEU A 99 46.15 0.16 4.71
N THR A 100 45.30 -0.39 5.60
CA THR A 100 44.48 0.38 6.53
C THR A 100 45.01 0.32 7.97
N ASN A 101 46.28 -0.05 8.14
CA ASN A 101 46.88 -0.29 9.47
C ASN A 101 46.06 -1.26 10.33
N PHE A 102 45.47 -2.25 9.69
CA PHE A 102 44.53 -3.23 10.30
C PHE A 102 43.26 -2.64 10.92
N LEU A 103 42.94 -1.37 10.66
CA LEU A 103 41.72 -0.76 11.11
C LEU A 103 40.55 -1.14 10.18
N PRO A 104 39.42 -1.65 10.71
CA PRO A 104 38.27 -1.97 9.90
C PRO A 104 37.54 -0.72 9.43
N LEU A 105 37.01 -0.72 8.22
CA LEU A 105 36.12 0.31 7.73
C LEU A 105 34.68 0.07 8.24
N LYS A 106 33.98 1.14 8.57
CA LYS A 106 32.55 1.06 8.92
C LYS A 106 31.72 0.69 7.70
N GLY A 107 30.69 -0.15 7.90
CA GLY A 107 29.72 -0.46 6.87
C GLY A 107 28.85 0.76 6.52
N GLN A 108 28.17 0.67 5.40
CA GLN A 108 27.23 1.69 4.96
C GLN A 108 26.03 1.76 5.92
N LYS A 109 25.55 2.98 6.15
CA LYS A 109 24.32 3.26 6.88
C LYS A 109 23.41 4.03 5.94
N ARG A 110 22.22 3.48 5.67
CA ARG A 110 21.24 4.12 4.81
C ARG A 110 19.85 4.05 5.42
N VAL A 111 19.06 5.06 5.16
CA VAL A 111 17.61 5.03 5.32
C VAL A 111 17.01 4.72 3.96
N ILE A 112 16.10 3.77 3.92
CA ILE A 112 15.42 3.37 2.69
C ILE A 112 13.91 3.43 2.92
N HIS A 113 13.16 3.72 1.85
CA HIS A 113 11.72 3.63 1.83
C HIS A 113 11.32 2.42 0.98
N LEU A 114 10.30 1.70 1.44
CA LEU A 114 9.73 0.56 0.74
C LEU A 114 8.33 0.95 0.28
N ASP A 115 8.17 1.24 -1.00
CA ASP A 115 6.94 1.73 -1.58
C ASP A 115 6.24 0.64 -2.38
N LEU A 116 4.97 0.38 -2.08
CA LEU A 116 4.18 -0.58 -2.81
C LEU A 116 3.79 0.02 -4.17
N LYS A 117 4.15 -0.65 -5.26
CA LYS A 117 3.76 -0.20 -6.61
C LYS A 117 2.25 -0.22 -6.75
N LEU A 118 1.68 0.91 -7.07
CA LEU A 118 0.26 1.01 -7.40
C LEU A 118 -0.02 0.37 -8.76
N ILE A 119 -1.19 -0.25 -8.89
CA ILE A 119 -1.71 -0.80 -10.14
C ILE A 119 -2.51 0.28 -10.87
N ALA A 120 -3.35 1.00 -10.11
CA ALA A 120 -4.19 2.08 -10.60
C ALA A 120 -4.51 3.08 -9.48
N ASP A 121 -5.01 4.27 -9.84
CA ASP A 121 -5.51 5.23 -8.87
C ASP A 121 -6.86 4.78 -8.30
N VAL A 122 -7.73 4.24 -9.15
CA VAL A 122 -9.07 3.77 -8.77
C VAL A 122 -9.23 2.28 -9.09
N GLY A 123 -9.70 1.51 -8.12
CA GLY A 123 -10.06 0.11 -8.30
C GLY A 123 -11.57 -0.09 -8.33
N LEU A 124 -12.09 -0.74 -9.38
CA LEU A 124 -13.51 -1.10 -9.47
C LEU A 124 -13.80 -2.32 -8.61
N VAL A 125 -14.80 -2.21 -7.76
CA VAL A 125 -15.26 -3.26 -6.84
C VAL A 125 -16.73 -3.54 -7.11
N GLY A 126 -17.10 -4.78 -7.35
CA GLY A 126 -18.50 -5.14 -7.60
C GLY A 126 -18.63 -6.58 -8.04
N PHE A 127 -19.79 -7.17 -7.85
CA PHE A 127 -20.07 -8.52 -8.27
C PHE A 127 -20.10 -8.68 -9.80
N PRO A 128 -20.08 -9.91 -10.32
CA PRO A 128 -20.23 -10.15 -11.74
C PRO A 128 -21.50 -9.49 -12.29
N ASN A 129 -21.47 -9.04 -13.52
CA ASN A 129 -22.58 -8.38 -14.23
C ASN A 129 -23.06 -7.05 -13.64
N ALA A 130 -22.41 -6.47 -12.63
CA ALA A 130 -22.69 -5.12 -12.14
C ALA A 130 -22.40 -4.02 -13.20
N GLY A 131 -21.67 -4.37 -14.26
CA GLY A 131 -21.35 -3.47 -15.36
C GLY A 131 -19.97 -2.80 -15.24
N LYS A 132 -19.03 -3.35 -14.45
CA LYS A 132 -17.69 -2.80 -14.25
C LYS A 132 -16.90 -2.59 -15.55
N SER A 133 -16.83 -3.62 -16.41
CA SER A 133 -16.10 -3.52 -17.67
C SER A 133 -16.79 -2.59 -18.67
N SER A 134 -18.13 -2.52 -18.65
CA SER A 134 -18.88 -1.53 -19.43
C SER A 134 -18.58 -0.10 -18.93
N LEU A 135 -18.60 0.09 -17.61
CA LEU A 135 -18.25 1.36 -17.00
C LEU A 135 -16.80 1.75 -17.34
N LEU A 136 -15.86 0.82 -17.24
CA LEU A 136 -14.46 1.05 -17.58
C LEU A 136 -14.30 1.53 -19.03
N SER A 137 -15.07 0.94 -19.96
CA SER A 137 -15.08 1.34 -21.38
C SER A 137 -15.67 2.72 -21.58
N GLN A 138 -16.67 3.11 -20.81
CA GLN A 138 -17.32 4.44 -20.89
C GLN A 138 -16.47 5.56 -20.29
N VAL A 139 -15.82 5.31 -19.16
CA VAL A 139 -14.98 6.33 -18.50
C VAL A 139 -13.62 6.48 -19.18
N SER A 140 -13.16 5.46 -19.88
CA SER A 140 -11.83 5.47 -20.49
C SER A 140 -11.81 6.25 -21.80
N HIS A 141 -10.83 7.13 -21.97
CA HIS A 141 -10.61 7.88 -23.20
C HIS A 141 -10.19 6.98 -24.38
N ALA A 142 -9.53 5.86 -24.10
CA ALA A 142 -9.12 4.88 -25.07
C ALA A 142 -9.65 3.49 -24.65
N LYS A 143 -9.70 2.54 -25.60
CA LYS A 143 -10.11 1.17 -25.29
C LYS A 143 -9.26 0.62 -24.13
N PRO A 144 -9.88 0.06 -23.08
CA PRO A 144 -9.15 -0.53 -21.96
C PRO A 144 -8.17 -1.60 -22.43
N MET A 145 -7.02 -1.65 -21.78
CA MET A 145 -5.95 -2.60 -22.10
C MET A 145 -5.70 -3.55 -20.95
N ILE A 146 -5.47 -4.81 -21.27
CA ILE A 146 -5.03 -5.80 -20.29
C ILE A 146 -3.58 -5.48 -19.90
N ALA A 147 -3.35 -5.24 -18.61
CA ALA A 147 -2.02 -4.95 -18.09
C ALA A 147 -1.33 -6.23 -17.61
N ASP A 148 -0.07 -6.40 -17.99
CA ASP A 148 0.78 -7.53 -17.58
C ASP A 148 1.84 -7.06 -16.56
N TYR A 149 1.43 -6.97 -15.30
CA TYR A 149 2.37 -6.68 -14.23
C TYR A 149 3.04 -7.97 -13.75
N ALA A 150 4.37 -7.98 -13.70
CA ALA A 150 5.16 -9.15 -13.30
C ALA A 150 4.81 -9.70 -11.90
N PHE A 151 4.19 -8.88 -11.05
CA PHE A 151 3.76 -9.22 -9.69
C PHE A 151 2.28 -9.60 -9.56
N THR A 152 1.50 -9.62 -10.67
CA THR A 152 0.07 -9.97 -10.66
C THR A 152 -0.17 -11.38 -11.20
N THR A 153 -1.06 -12.11 -10.56
CA THR A 153 -1.48 -13.46 -11.03
C THR A 153 -2.70 -13.39 -11.94
N LEU A 154 -3.53 -12.36 -11.78
CA LEU A 154 -4.63 -12.02 -12.65
C LEU A 154 -4.27 -10.71 -13.35
N LYS A 155 -4.58 -10.62 -14.63
CA LYS A 155 -4.28 -9.45 -15.44
C LYS A 155 -5.45 -8.48 -15.36
N PRO A 156 -5.31 -7.31 -14.69
CA PRO A 156 -6.38 -6.33 -14.63
C PRO A 156 -6.56 -5.65 -15.99
N GLU A 157 -7.79 -5.27 -16.30
CA GLU A 157 -8.06 -4.35 -17.40
C GLU A 157 -7.89 -2.91 -16.89
N LEU A 158 -7.09 -2.13 -17.59
CA LEU A 158 -6.82 -0.74 -17.25
C LEU A 158 -7.43 0.22 -18.26
N GLY A 159 -8.18 1.18 -17.74
CA GLY A 159 -8.62 2.36 -18.47
C GLY A 159 -7.93 3.62 -17.95
N LYS A 160 -8.00 4.70 -18.74
CA LYS A 160 -7.48 6.01 -18.36
C LYS A 160 -8.55 7.07 -18.59
N ILE A 161 -8.89 7.81 -17.54
CA ILE A 161 -9.68 9.02 -17.64
C ILE A 161 -8.71 10.16 -17.91
N ILE A 162 -8.96 10.95 -18.95
CA ILE A 162 -8.17 12.12 -19.29
C ILE A 162 -9.07 13.34 -19.13
N TYR A 163 -8.63 14.29 -18.33
CA TYR A 163 -9.34 15.56 -18.07
C TYR A 163 -8.81 16.67 -18.98
N ASN A 164 -9.57 17.76 -19.08
CA ASN A 164 -9.25 18.89 -19.95
C ASN A 164 -7.91 19.57 -19.63
N ASP A 165 -7.44 19.45 -18.38
CA ASP A 165 -6.14 19.91 -17.92
C ASP A 165 -5.01 18.89 -18.09
N PHE A 166 -5.23 17.87 -18.92
CA PHE A 166 -4.32 16.75 -19.19
C PHE A 166 -4.01 15.86 -17.98
N LYS A 167 -4.67 16.05 -16.84
CA LYS A 167 -4.56 15.13 -15.71
C LYS A 167 -5.11 13.78 -16.12
N GLN A 168 -4.36 12.73 -15.83
CA GLN A 168 -4.73 11.35 -16.11
C GLN A 168 -4.98 10.62 -14.79
N ILE A 169 -6.09 9.89 -14.71
CA ILE A 169 -6.44 9.00 -13.63
C ILE A 169 -6.57 7.59 -14.20
N SER A 170 -5.83 6.65 -13.64
CA SER A 170 -5.88 5.24 -14.02
C SER A 170 -6.98 4.51 -13.24
N VAL A 171 -7.78 3.73 -13.96
CA VAL A 171 -8.88 2.92 -13.40
C VAL A 171 -8.62 1.47 -13.75
N ALA A 172 -8.71 0.58 -12.75
CA ALA A 172 -8.53 -0.86 -12.95
C ALA A 172 -9.85 -1.60 -12.73
N ASP A 173 -10.29 -2.38 -13.71
CA ASP A 173 -11.25 -3.45 -13.48
C ASP A 173 -10.49 -4.66 -12.94
N LEU A 174 -10.81 -5.01 -11.72
CA LEU A 174 -10.18 -6.09 -11.01
C LEU A 174 -11.10 -7.30 -11.05
N PRO A 175 -10.85 -8.30 -11.91
CA PRO A 175 -11.71 -9.47 -12.03
C PRO A 175 -11.64 -10.37 -10.80
N GLY A 176 -12.75 -10.91 -10.32
CA GLY A 176 -12.72 -12.02 -9.38
C GLY A 176 -13.43 -11.87 -8.03
N LEU A 177 -14.17 -10.79 -7.76
CA LEU A 177 -15.14 -10.79 -6.67
C LEU A 177 -16.35 -11.66 -7.05
N ILE A 178 -16.56 -12.72 -6.30
CA ILE A 178 -17.72 -13.60 -6.39
C ILE A 178 -18.23 -13.75 -4.95
N GLU A 179 -19.54 -13.74 -4.75
CA GLU A 179 -20.16 -14.00 -3.44
C GLU A 179 -19.58 -15.26 -2.81
N GLY A 180 -19.12 -15.18 -1.55
CA GLY A 180 -18.44 -16.28 -0.86
C GLY A 180 -16.99 -16.54 -1.31
N ALA A 181 -16.33 -15.58 -1.96
CA ALA A 181 -14.94 -15.71 -2.39
C ALA A 181 -13.98 -16.00 -1.23
N TYR A 182 -14.31 -15.56 -0.03
CA TYR A 182 -13.55 -15.84 1.18
C TYR A 182 -13.63 -17.32 1.62
N MET A 183 -14.72 -18.00 1.34
CA MET A 183 -14.90 -19.44 1.62
C MET A 183 -14.15 -20.32 0.61
N ASN A 184 -14.02 -19.86 -0.62
CA ASN A 184 -13.32 -20.57 -1.70
C ASN A 184 -11.82 -20.24 -1.66
N LYS A 185 -11.07 -21.03 -0.92
CA LYS A 185 -9.62 -20.95 -0.66
C LYS A 185 -8.75 -20.79 -1.92
N GLY A 186 -8.79 -19.69 -2.63
CA GLY A 186 -7.82 -19.51 -3.68
C GLY A 186 -7.99 -18.34 -4.63
N MET A 187 -9.20 -18.00 -5.08
CA MET A 187 -9.37 -16.91 -6.06
C MET A 187 -9.64 -15.55 -5.43
N GLY A 188 -10.41 -15.49 -4.34
CA GLY A 188 -10.69 -14.22 -3.64
C GLY A 188 -9.45 -13.51 -3.11
N HIS A 189 -8.52 -14.25 -2.51
CA HIS A 189 -7.26 -13.66 -2.01
C HIS A 189 -6.35 -13.07 -3.09
N LYS A 190 -6.41 -13.57 -4.32
CA LYS A 190 -5.59 -13.06 -5.42
C LYS A 190 -6.10 -11.70 -5.91
N PHE A 191 -7.41 -11.57 -6.03
CA PHE A 191 -8.09 -10.34 -6.40
C PHE A 191 -7.85 -9.22 -5.38
N LEU A 192 -8.04 -9.53 -4.10
CA LEU A 192 -7.99 -8.54 -3.03
C LEU A 192 -6.59 -7.95 -2.83
N LYS A 193 -5.52 -8.67 -3.22
CA LYS A 193 -4.16 -8.11 -3.30
C LYS A 193 -4.03 -6.96 -4.30
N HIS A 194 -4.86 -6.93 -5.32
CA HIS A 194 -4.85 -5.84 -6.31
C HIS A 194 -5.55 -4.60 -5.78
N ILE A 195 -6.61 -4.78 -4.98
CA ILE A 195 -7.32 -3.67 -4.31
C ILE A 195 -6.38 -2.89 -3.38
N GLU A 196 -5.48 -3.57 -2.67
CA GLU A 196 -4.47 -2.90 -1.83
C GLU A 196 -3.63 -1.88 -2.61
N ARG A 197 -3.44 -2.12 -3.90
CA ARG A 197 -2.58 -1.34 -4.81
C ARG A 197 -3.34 -0.26 -5.58
N THR A 198 -4.48 0.15 -5.07
CA THR A 198 -5.24 1.31 -5.57
C THR A 198 -5.34 2.37 -4.48
N ARG A 199 -5.46 3.63 -4.87
CA ARG A 199 -5.63 4.74 -3.92
C ARG A 199 -7.06 4.81 -3.41
N GLN A 200 -8.02 4.61 -4.29
CA GLN A 200 -9.44 4.79 -4.06
C GLN A 200 -10.22 3.58 -4.56
N LEU A 201 -11.36 3.31 -3.96
CA LEU A 201 -12.29 2.27 -4.37
C LEU A 201 -13.53 2.89 -5.01
N LEU A 202 -13.96 2.31 -6.13
CA LEU A 202 -15.23 2.62 -6.76
C LEU A 202 -16.10 1.36 -6.74
N PHE A 203 -17.08 1.35 -5.86
CA PHE A 203 -18.10 0.30 -5.81
C PHE A 203 -19.06 0.47 -6.98
N VAL A 204 -19.27 -0.59 -7.74
CA VAL A 204 -20.22 -0.63 -8.84
C VAL A 204 -21.30 -1.64 -8.51
N VAL A 205 -22.53 -1.17 -8.34
CA VAL A 205 -23.66 -1.98 -7.91
C VAL A 205 -24.80 -1.84 -8.92
N ASP A 206 -25.41 -2.95 -9.30
CA ASP A 206 -26.59 -2.99 -10.14
C ASP A 206 -27.83 -2.62 -9.31
N ILE A 207 -28.57 -1.59 -9.72
CA ILE A 207 -29.80 -1.19 -9.04
C ILE A 207 -30.88 -2.27 -9.07
N SER A 208 -30.85 -3.12 -10.09
CA SER A 208 -31.77 -4.27 -10.17
C SER A 208 -31.40 -5.40 -9.22
N GLY A 209 -30.25 -5.31 -8.52
CA GLY A 209 -29.75 -6.34 -7.63
C GLY A 209 -28.84 -7.36 -8.30
N PHE A 210 -28.48 -8.40 -7.56
CA PHE A 210 -27.51 -9.42 -7.98
C PHE A 210 -28.05 -10.83 -7.74
N GLN A 211 -27.79 -11.69 -8.70
CA GLN A 211 -27.99 -13.13 -8.60
C GLN A 211 -26.92 -13.86 -9.40
N LEU A 212 -26.13 -14.71 -8.73
CA LEU A 212 -25.01 -15.40 -9.37
C LEU A 212 -25.46 -16.45 -10.38
N SER A 213 -26.54 -17.17 -10.07
CA SER A 213 -27.16 -18.16 -10.93
C SER A 213 -28.63 -18.30 -10.57
N SER A 214 -29.44 -18.94 -11.45
CA SER A 214 -30.86 -19.21 -11.17
C SER A 214 -31.12 -20.06 -9.92
N ARG A 215 -30.07 -20.70 -9.36
CA ARG A 215 -30.15 -21.52 -8.14
C ARG A 215 -29.71 -20.77 -6.88
N THR A 216 -29.09 -19.61 -7.01
CA THR A 216 -28.65 -18.81 -5.88
C THR A 216 -29.74 -17.80 -5.50
N GLN A 217 -29.68 -17.31 -4.25
CA GLN A 217 -30.61 -16.32 -3.78
C GLN A 217 -30.38 -14.98 -4.51
N TYR A 218 -31.48 -14.31 -4.87
CA TYR A 218 -31.43 -12.93 -5.35
C TYR A 218 -31.09 -11.99 -4.21
N ARG A 219 -30.23 -11.01 -4.49
CA ARG A 219 -29.75 -10.01 -3.54
C ARG A 219 -30.14 -8.61 -4.03
N ALA A 220 -30.81 -7.84 -3.20
CA ALA A 220 -31.12 -6.44 -3.50
C ALA A 220 -29.83 -5.59 -3.54
N ALA A 221 -29.91 -4.39 -4.10
CA ALA A 221 -28.74 -3.51 -4.22
C ALA A 221 -28.10 -3.20 -2.85
N PHE A 222 -28.87 -2.93 -1.82
CA PHE A 222 -28.37 -2.71 -0.46
C PHE A 222 -27.66 -3.95 0.10
N GLU A 223 -28.28 -5.12 -0.04
CA GLU A 223 -27.69 -6.38 0.41
C GLU A 223 -26.36 -6.66 -0.33
N THR A 224 -26.30 -6.33 -1.62
CA THR A 224 -25.09 -6.43 -2.43
C THR A 224 -23.95 -5.57 -1.86
N ILE A 225 -24.25 -4.35 -1.44
CA ILE A 225 -23.26 -3.43 -0.81
C ILE A 225 -22.75 -4.01 0.52
N ILE A 226 -23.65 -4.52 1.36
CA ILE A 226 -23.29 -5.12 2.65
C ILE A 226 -22.37 -6.34 2.43
N LEU A 227 -22.70 -7.21 1.48
CA LEU A 227 -21.88 -8.37 1.15
C LEU A 227 -20.50 -7.97 0.60
N LEU A 228 -20.43 -6.99 -0.31
CA LEU A 228 -19.14 -6.49 -0.83
C LEU A 228 -18.29 -5.91 0.30
N THR A 229 -18.89 -5.18 1.21
CA THR A 229 -18.20 -4.62 2.38
C THR A 229 -17.67 -5.74 3.27
N LYS A 230 -18.46 -6.79 3.53
CA LYS A 230 -18.05 -7.93 4.32
C LYS A 230 -16.91 -8.72 3.68
N GLU A 231 -16.95 -8.93 2.38
CA GLU A 231 -15.87 -9.59 1.64
C GLU A 231 -14.54 -8.82 1.74
N LEU A 232 -14.58 -7.48 1.67
CA LEU A 232 -13.40 -6.64 1.86
C LEU A 232 -12.87 -6.71 3.29
N GLU A 233 -13.75 -6.69 4.30
CA GLU A 233 -13.40 -6.79 5.71
C GLU A 233 -12.69 -8.11 6.03
N LEU A 234 -13.28 -9.23 5.58
CA LEU A 234 -12.73 -10.58 5.81
C LEU A 234 -11.33 -10.76 5.20
N TYR A 235 -11.04 -10.00 4.15
CA TYR A 235 -9.71 -10.02 3.57
C TYR A 235 -8.73 -9.16 4.34
N LYS A 236 -9.06 -7.89 4.62
CA LYS A 236 -8.17 -6.96 5.28
C LYS A 236 -8.93 -5.74 5.83
N GLU A 237 -8.93 -5.60 7.11
CA GLU A 237 -9.59 -4.52 7.83
C GLU A 237 -9.16 -3.12 7.34
N GLU A 238 -7.89 -2.97 6.92
CA GLU A 238 -7.36 -1.69 6.42
C GLU A 238 -8.02 -1.20 5.11
N LEU A 239 -8.72 -2.06 4.37
CA LEU A 239 -9.40 -1.65 3.14
C LEU A 239 -10.61 -0.75 3.42
N HIS A 240 -11.19 -0.84 4.60
CA HIS A 240 -12.27 0.07 5.04
C HIS A 240 -11.83 1.52 5.24
N THR A 241 -10.53 1.75 5.40
CA THR A 241 -9.99 3.11 5.57
C THR A 241 -9.73 3.82 4.25
N LYS A 242 -9.81 3.09 3.13
CA LYS A 242 -9.66 3.69 1.80
C LYS A 242 -10.88 4.50 1.46
N PRO A 243 -10.72 5.69 0.88
CA PRO A 243 -11.81 6.46 0.33
C PRO A 243 -12.59 5.64 -0.69
N ALA A 244 -13.91 5.66 -0.57
CA ALA A 244 -14.80 4.88 -1.40
C ALA A 244 -15.90 5.75 -2.03
N LEU A 245 -16.18 5.50 -3.29
CA LEU A 245 -17.33 6.03 -4.02
C LEU A 245 -18.27 4.88 -4.37
N LEU A 246 -19.56 5.19 -4.53
CA LEU A 246 -20.57 4.24 -4.97
C LEU A 246 -21.18 4.69 -6.30
N ALA A 247 -21.00 3.90 -7.34
CA ALA A 247 -21.71 4.04 -8.61
C ALA A 247 -22.89 3.06 -8.65
N VAL A 248 -24.11 3.58 -8.62
CA VAL A 248 -25.32 2.78 -8.77
C VAL A 248 -25.66 2.71 -10.25
N ASN A 249 -25.37 1.56 -10.84
CA ASN A 249 -25.44 1.36 -12.29
C ASN A 249 -26.79 0.81 -12.76
N LYS A 250 -27.04 0.92 -14.06
CA LYS A 250 -28.22 0.49 -14.79
C LYS A 250 -29.47 1.31 -14.45
N MET A 251 -29.28 2.62 -14.30
CA MET A 251 -30.38 3.56 -14.06
C MET A 251 -31.34 3.69 -15.29
N ASP A 252 -30.95 3.14 -16.42
CA ASP A 252 -31.78 3.02 -17.63
C ASP A 252 -32.91 1.99 -17.50
N LEU A 253 -32.91 1.13 -16.49
CA LEU A 253 -33.92 0.12 -16.28
C LEU A 253 -35.24 0.72 -15.75
N PRO A 254 -36.40 0.07 -16.08
CA PRO A 254 -37.67 0.51 -15.53
C PRO A 254 -37.68 0.41 -13.99
N ASN A 255 -38.33 1.38 -13.34
CA ASN A 255 -38.39 1.52 -11.87
C ASN A 255 -37.06 1.70 -11.17
N ALA A 256 -35.98 2.08 -11.91
CA ALA A 256 -34.66 2.31 -11.31
C ALA A 256 -34.67 3.48 -10.32
N GLN A 257 -35.42 4.56 -10.59
CA GLN A 257 -35.51 5.71 -9.71
C GLN A 257 -36.15 5.37 -8.35
N ASP A 258 -37.24 4.61 -8.33
CA ASP A 258 -37.90 4.19 -7.10
C ASP A 258 -36.96 3.32 -6.25
N LYS A 259 -36.29 2.36 -6.88
CA LYS A 259 -35.29 1.51 -6.23
C LYS A 259 -34.09 2.33 -5.71
N PHE A 260 -33.69 3.36 -6.44
CA PHE A 260 -32.60 4.25 -6.00
C PHE A 260 -33.01 5.05 -4.77
N HIS A 261 -34.22 5.57 -4.71
CA HIS A 261 -34.75 6.24 -3.52
C HIS A 261 -34.81 5.30 -2.32
N GLU A 262 -35.26 4.07 -2.52
CA GLU A 262 -35.24 3.04 -1.48
C GLU A 262 -33.81 2.76 -0.99
N LEU A 263 -32.86 2.55 -1.91
CA LEU A 263 -31.45 2.33 -1.59
C LEU A 263 -30.86 3.48 -0.78
N MET A 264 -31.16 4.74 -1.16
CA MET A 264 -30.68 5.92 -0.42
C MET A 264 -31.20 5.96 1.00
N ASN A 265 -32.47 5.62 1.20
CA ASN A 265 -33.08 5.51 2.54
C ASN A 265 -32.38 4.44 3.39
N GLN A 266 -32.09 3.27 2.80
CA GLN A 266 -31.40 2.17 3.47
C GLN A 266 -29.94 2.53 3.83
N LEU A 267 -29.24 3.28 2.98
CA LEU A 267 -27.88 3.72 3.22
C LEU A 267 -27.78 4.84 4.28
N GLN A 268 -28.83 5.68 4.41
CA GLN A 268 -28.89 6.70 5.47
C GLN A 268 -29.08 6.09 6.86
N ASN A 269 -29.88 5.03 6.96
CA ASN A 269 -30.21 4.36 8.21
C ASN A 269 -29.91 2.86 8.17
N PRO A 270 -28.65 2.46 7.95
CA PRO A 270 -28.33 1.06 7.70
C PRO A 270 -28.68 0.14 8.90
N LYS A 271 -28.62 0.65 10.12
CA LYS A 271 -28.90 -0.12 11.35
C LYS A 271 -30.32 -0.67 11.39
N ASP A 272 -31.28 0.05 10.81
CA ASP A 272 -32.69 -0.34 10.81
C ASP A 272 -32.94 -1.53 9.87
N PHE A 273 -32.06 -1.79 8.93
CA PHE A 273 -32.18 -2.85 7.94
C PHE A 273 -31.24 -4.02 8.17
N LEU A 274 -30.16 -3.84 8.96
CA LEU A 274 -29.18 -4.90 9.21
C LEU A 274 -29.75 -6.11 9.95
N HIS A 275 -30.82 -5.94 10.73
CA HIS A 275 -31.47 -7.04 11.43
C HIS A 275 -32.14 -8.06 10.50
N LEU A 276 -32.34 -7.71 9.23
CA LEU A 276 -32.92 -8.59 8.21
C LEU A 276 -31.90 -9.59 7.65
N PHE A 277 -30.60 -9.41 7.94
CA PHE A 277 -29.51 -10.23 7.43
C PHE A 277 -29.00 -11.22 8.48
N GLU A 278 -28.46 -12.33 7.99
CA GLU A 278 -27.77 -13.27 8.87
C GLU A 278 -26.53 -12.62 9.49
N LYS A 279 -26.28 -12.88 10.76
CA LYS A 279 -25.16 -12.30 11.53
C LYS A 279 -23.79 -12.48 10.82
N ASN A 280 -23.64 -13.57 10.08
CA ASN A 280 -22.39 -13.84 9.35
C ASN A 280 -22.17 -12.94 8.14
N MET A 281 -23.22 -12.29 7.63
CA MET A 281 -23.17 -11.42 6.46
C MET A 281 -22.95 -9.94 6.85
N ILE A 282 -23.17 -9.61 8.11
CA ILE A 282 -23.08 -8.22 8.59
C ILE A 282 -21.61 -7.87 8.81
N PRO A 283 -21.07 -6.80 8.18
CA PRO A 283 -19.75 -6.29 8.48
C PRO A 283 -19.72 -5.62 9.85
N GLU A 284 -18.57 -5.63 10.53
CA GLU A 284 -18.40 -4.88 11.79
C GLU A 284 -18.50 -3.38 11.56
N LYS A 285 -17.98 -2.93 10.39
CA LYS A 285 -18.03 -1.53 9.98
C LYS A 285 -18.49 -1.42 8.53
N ILE A 286 -19.55 -0.65 8.30
CA ILE A 286 -20.04 -0.36 6.94
C ILE A 286 -19.10 0.67 6.31
N VAL A 287 -18.81 0.51 5.01
CA VAL A 287 -18.03 1.48 4.24
C VAL A 287 -18.84 2.77 4.11
N GLU A 288 -18.24 3.88 4.49
CA GLU A 288 -18.80 5.22 4.27
C GLU A 288 -18.42 5.69 2.87
N PHE A 289 -19.41 5.97 2.04
CA PHE A 289 -19.19 6.48 0.68
C PHE A 289 -19.13 8.00 0.69
N GLN A 290 -18.07 8.58 0.13
CA GLN A 290 -17.95 10.03 -0.02
C GLN A 290 -19.01 10.60 -0.97
N HIS A 291 -19.32 9.87 -2.05
CA HIS A 291 -20.35 10.21 -3.01
C HIS A 291 -21.07 8.94 -3.49
N ILE A 292 -22.37 9.09 -3.76
CA ILE A 292 -23.24 8.05 -4.30
C ILE A 292 -23.82 8.60 -5.62
N ILE A 293 -23.41 8.01 -6.74
CA ILE A 293 -23.70 8.56 -8.07
C ILE A 293 -24.57 7.55 -8.85
N PRO A 294 -25.79 7.91 -9.24
CA PRO A 294 -26.59 7.10 -10.14
C PRO A 294 -26.04 7.22 -11.58
N ILE A 295 -25.80 6.09 -12.22
CA ILE A 295 -25.24 6.03 -13.57
C ILE A 295 -25.94 5.00 -14.45
N SER A 296 -25.80 5.17 -15.75
CA SER A 296 -26.01 4.11 -16.72
C SER A 296 -24.77 3.96 -17.60
N ALA A 297 -24.03 2.88 -17.39
CA ALA A 297 -22.88 2.55 -18.23
C ALA A 297 -23.29 2.20 -19.68
N LEU A 298 -24.57 1.96 -19.95
CA LEU A 298 -25.10 1.70 -21.28
C LEU A 298 -25.38 2.99 -22.05
N THR A 299 -26.07 3.95 -21.41
CA THR A 299 -26.50 5.21 -22.06
C THR A 299 -25.45 6.32 -21.90
N GLY A 300 -24.55 6.22 -20.94
CA GLY A 300 -23.57 7.26 -20.58
C GLY A 300 -24.10 8.27 -19.57
N GLU A 301 -25.33 8.14 -19.10
CA GLU A 301 -25.92 9.02 -18.09
C GLU A 301 -25.15 8.97 -16.77
N GLY A 302 -24.88 10.14 -16.14
CA GLY A 302 -24.16 10.25 -14.87
C GLY A 302 -22.65 10.00 -14.95
N ILE A 303 -22.09 9.68 -16.13
CA ILE A 303 -20.66 9.34 -16.28
C ILE A 303 -19.74 10.55 -16.05
N GLU A 304 -20.12 11.73 -16.54
CA GLU A 304 -19.29 12.94 -16.34
C GLU A 304 -19.29 13.36 -14.87
N GLU A 305 -20.44 13.32 -14.19
CA GLU A 305 -20.52 13.56 -12.74
C GLU A 305 -19.66 12.57 -11.96
N LEU A 306 -19.67 11.29 -12.34
CA LEU A 306 -18.81 10.27 -11.73
C LEU A 306 -17.32 10.60 -11.91
N LYS A 307 -16.88 11.04 -13.10
CA LYS A 307 -15.50 11.44 -13.36
C LYS A 307 -15.10 12.62 -12.48
N ASP A 308 -15.96 13.61 -12.33
CA ASP A 308 -15.69 14.78 -11.49
C ASP A 308 -15.59 14.41 -10.02
N CYS A 309 -16.47 13.55 -9.52
CA CYS A 309 -16.40 13.01 -8.15
C CYS A 309 -15.13 12.21 -7.90
N ILE A 310 -14.70 11.35 -8.83
CA ILE A 310 -13.45 10.59 -8.74
C ILE A 310 -12.26 11.54 -8.61
N ARG A 311 -12.22 12.57 -9.44
CA ARG A 311 -11.15 13.56 -9.41
C ARG A 311 -11.13 14.33 -8.09
N ALA A 312 -12.27 14.88 -7.69
CA ALA A 312 -12.38 15.67 -6.47
C ALA A 312 -11.91 14.89 -5.24
N SER A 313 -12.32 13.64 -5.11
CA SER A 313 -11.92 12.77 -4.01
C SER A 313 -10.40 12.47 -4.02
N LEU A 314 -9.79 12.20 -5.17
CA LEU A 314 -8.34 11.98 -5.27
C LEU A 314 -7.53 13.26 -5.00
N ASP A 315 -8.03 14.42 -5.40
CA ASP A 315 -7.38 15.71 -5.13
C ASP A 315 -7.45 16.07 -3.65
N GLU A 316 -8.57 15.79 -2.99
CA GLU A 316 -8.71 15.95 -1.54
C GLU A 316 -7.72 15.07 -0.77
N GLN A 317 -7.57 13.81 -1.16
CA GLN A 317 -6.57 12.91 -0.57
C GLN A 317 -5.14 13.45 -0.73
N ALA A 318 -4.79 13.89 -1.94
CA ALA A 318 -3.46 14.45 -2.20
C ALA A 318 -3.19 15.70 -1.34
N ASN A 319 -4.19 16.56 -1.14
CA ASN A 319 -4.08 17.73 -0.28
C ASN A 319 -3.90 17.32 1.20
N GLN A 320 -4.67 16.34 1.70
CA GLN A 320 -4.53 15.83 3.07
C GLN A 320 -3.15 15.20 3.31
N GLU A 321 -2.62 14.44 2.34
CA GLU A 321 -1.27 13.85 2.41
C GLU A 321 -0.19 14.94 2.46
N ASN A 322 -0.31 15.98 1.64
CA ASN A 322 0.62 17.12 1.61
C ASN A 322 0.59 17.89 2.94
N ASP A 323 -0.59 18.16 3.49
CA ASP A 323 -0.74 18.84 4.78
C ASP A 323 -0.14 18.02 5.92
N ALA A 324 -0.36 16.72 5.93
CA ALA A 324 0.23 15.82 6.90
C ALA A 324 1.78 15.79 6.80
N TYR A 325 2.31 15.79 5.59
CA TYR A 325 3.74 15.87 5.32
C TYR A 325 4.35 17.18 5.85
N HIS A 326 3.73 18.33 5.54
CA HIS A 326 4.18 19.63 6.02
C HIS A 326 4.11 19.75 7.55
N LYS A 327 3.04 19.26 8.18
CA LYS A 327 2.94 19.21 9.64
C LYS A 327 4.06 18.38 10.27
N LYS A 328 4.39 17.24 9.65
CA LYS A 328 5.49 16.38 10.12
C LYS A 328 6.84 17.09 9.99
N GLN A 329 7.13 17.72 8.85
CA GLN A 329 8.37 18.51 8.68
C GLN A 329 8.50 19.62 9.73
N LEU A 330 7.43 20.37 9.98
CA LEU A 330 7.43 21.41 11.00
C LEU A 330 7.69 20.85 12.41
N LEU A 331 7.15 19.68 12.73
CA LEU A 331 7.40 19.00 14.00
C LEU A 331 8.87 18.58 14.14
N ASP A 332 9.44 17.98 13.09
CA ASP A 332 10.84 17.55 13.06
C ASP A 332 11.80 18.73 13.20
N LEU A 333 11.50 19.88 12.56
CA LEU A 333 12.24 21.12 12.69
C LEU A 333 12.15 21.68 14.13
N ARG A 334 11.00 21.64 14.77
CA ARG A 334 10.83 22.07 16.17
C ARG A 334 11.64 21.19 17.12
N ILE A 335 11.60 19.87 16.95
CA ILE A 335 12.37 18.92 17.76
C ILE A 335 13.88 19.16 17.58
N SER A 336 14.36 19.35 16.36
CA SER A 336 15.77 19.61 16.09
C SER A 336 16.25 20.93 16.71
N ASN A 337 15.44 21.98 16.66
CA ASN A 337 15.74 23.25 17.31
C ASN A 337 15.76 23.12 18.84
N THR A 338 14.82 22.40 19.44
CA THR A 338 14.80 22.16 20.89
C THR A 338 16.04 21.41 21.37
N ILE A 339 16.51 20.43 20.59
CA ILE A 339 17.75 19.68 20.89
C ILE A 339 18.99 20.56 20.75
N SER A 340 19.02 21.52 19.83
CA SER A 340 20.12 22.46 19.67
C SER A 340 20.23 23.45 20.84
N TYR A 341 19.11 23.93 21.37
CA TYR A 341 19.08 24.82 22.56
C TYR A 341 19.49 24.10 23.84
N SER A 342 19.21 22.81 23.98
CA SER A 342 19.64 22.04 25.17
C SER A 342 21.14 21.68 25.20
N ARG A 343 21.88 21.99 24.14
CA ARG A 343 23.36 21.75 24.05
C ARG A 343 24.21 22.98 24.19
N LEU A 344 23.67 24.15 24.55
CA LEU A 344 24.45 25.31 24.92
C LEU A 344 25.04 25.06 26.31
N PRO A 345 26.37 25.19 26.50
CA PRO A 345 26.97 25.08 27.84
C PRO A 345 26.48 26.24 28.71
N SER A 346 26.03 25.91 29.91
CA SER A 346 25.78 26.92 30.94
C SER A 346 27.04 27.73 31.15
N GLU A 347 26.97 29.04 30.93
CA GLU A 347 28.06 29.99 31.26
C GLU A 347 28.46 29.84 32.73
N HIS A 348 29.71 29.56 32.94
CA HIS A 348 30.34 29.57 34.26
C HIS A 348 30.21 30.96 34.84
N THR A 349 29.49 31.11 35.90
CA THR A 349 29.55 32.25 36.81
C THR A 349 30.96 32.32 37.40
N VAL A 350 31.74 33.31 36.98
CA VAL A 350 33.01 33.64 37.59
C VAL A 350 32.72 34.34 38.93
N ALA A 351 32.98 33.65 40.00
CA ALA A 351 33.02 34.26 41.34
C ALA A 351 34.29 35.08 41.45
N SER A 352 34.13 36.40 41.53
CA SER A 352 35.16 37.31 41.96
C SER A 352 35.45 37.09 43.44
N SER A 353 36.65 36.63 43.77
CA SER A 353 37.20 36.68 45.11
C SER A 353 37.92 37.98 45.25
N GLU A 354 37.39 38.89 46.09
CA GLU A 354 38.17 40.04 46.64
C GLU A 354 39.16 39.53 47.63
N MET A 355 40.36 40.20 47.58
CA MET A 355 41.43 40.06 48.51
C MET A 355 41.16 40.80 49.84
N ILE A 356 41.59 40.24 50.93
CA ILE A 356 42.55 40.90 51.88
C ILE A 356 43.60 39.90 52.28
#